data_6c5714ec8686b1f67253ec5cf446a36a
#
_entry.id   6c5714ec8686b1f67253ec5cf446a36a
#
_cell.length_a   1.000
_cell.length_b   1.000
_cell.length_c   1.000
_cell.angle_alpha   90.00
_cell.angle_beta   90.00
_cell.angle_gamma   90.00
#
_symmetry.space_group_name_H-M   'P 1'
#
loop_
_entity.id
_entity.type
_entity.pdbx_description
1 polymer ?
#
loop_
_entity_poly.entity_id
_entity_poly.type
_entity_poly.pdbx_seq_one_letter_code
_entity_poly.pdbx_strand_id
1 'polypeptide(L)'
;MISKNPGIGFIGFGEVAYHFAKGLKEDGIQEIFAYDKNAKERTKGEIVRRRAREVGVELVPGLRQLVGKSDVVFSAVWGSTALKVAGQCASLVKAGQFYCDINN
;
A
#
# COMPACT_ATOMS: atom_id res chain seq x y z
N MET A 1 -5.17 -17.69 -8.06
CA MET A 1 -6.46 -16.98 -8.11
C MET A 1 -6.61 -16.10 -6.88
N ILE A 2 -7.03 -14.86 -7.12
CA ILE A 2 -7.25 -13.93 -6.02
C ILE A 2 -8.57 -14.29 -5.33
N SER A 3 -8.59 -14.29 -4.00
CA SER A 3 -9.78 -14.63 -3.23
C SER A 3 -10.89 -13.57 -3.40
N LYS A 4 -12.10 -13.88 -2.93
CA LYS A 4 -13.23 -12.94 -2.91
C LYS A 4 -12.90 -11.67 -2.11
N ASN A 5 -12.08 -11.80 -1.06
CA ASN A 5 -11.66 -10.69 -0.21
C ASN A 5 -10.14 -10.57 -0.29
N PRO A 6 -9.62 -10.04 -1.40
CA PRO A 6 -8.17 -9.94 -1.54
C PRO A 6 -7.59 -8.92 -0.58
N GLY A 7 -6.38 -9.19 -0.13
CA GLY A 7 -5.60 -8.21 0.61
C GLY A 7 -4.92 -7.28 -0.39
N ILE A 8 -5.17 -6.00 -0.26
CA ILE A 8 -4.56 -4.99 -1.13
C ILE A 8 -3.58 -4.17 -0.31
N GLY A 9 -2.35 -4.09 -0.78
CA GLY A 9 -1.31 -3.31 -0.11
C GLY A 9 -0.85 -2.13 -0.95
N PHE A 10 -0.63 -0.99 -0.29
CA PHE A 10 -0.06 0.19 -0.92
C PHE A 10 1.29 0.51 -0.32
N ILE A 11 2.27 0.75 -1.16
CA ILE A 11 3.56 1.30 -0.74
C ILE A 11 3.50 2.79 -1.06
N GLY A 12 3.54 3.61 -0.01
CA GLY A 12 3.26 5.02 -0.13
C GLY A 12 1.76 5.28 -0.03
N PHE A 13 1.36 6.16 0.89
CA PHE A 13 -0.06 6.46 1.07
C PHE A 13 -0.30 7.96 0.97
N GLY A 14 0.09 8.51 -0.18
CA GLY A 14 -0.18 9.88 -0.54
C GLY A 14 -1.58 10.02 -1.15
N GLU A 15 -1.79 11.11 -1.83
CA GLU A 15 -3.11 11.45 -2.38
C GLU A 15 -3.62 10.42 -3.39
N VAL A 16 -2.76 9.94 -4.29
CA VAL A 16 -3.15 8.97 -5.32
C VAL A 16 -3.60 7.66 -4.67
N ALA A 17 -2.79 7.12 -3.75
CA ALA A 17 -3.13 5.88 -3.05
C ALA A 17 -4.40 6.04 -2.21
N TYR A 18 -4.56 7.19 -1.57
CA TYR A 18 -5.76 7.50 -0.78
C TYR A 18 -7.03 7.41 -1.64
N HIS A 19 -7.04 8.08 -2.79
CA HIS A 19 -8.20 8.04 -3.67
C HIS A 19 -8.45 6.67 -4.26
N PHE A 20 -7.39 5.96 -4.60
CA PHE A 20 -7.49 4.59 -5.10
C PHE A 20 -8.11 3.68 -4.05
N ALA A 21 -7.60 3.74 -2.81
CA ALA A 21 -8.11 2.94 -1.70
C ALA A 21 -9.58 3.26 -1.41
N LYS A 22 -9.94 4.53 -1.47
CA LYS A 22 -11.32 4.97 -1.28
C LYS A 22 -12.25 4.31 -2.29
N GLY A 23 -11.87 4.30 -3.57
CA GLY A 23 -12.63 3.65 -4.62
C GLY A 23 -12.76 2.15 -4.40
N LEU A 24 -11.68 1.50 -3.99
CA LEU A 24 -11.71 0.06 -3.69
C LEU A 24 -12.66 -0.26 -2.55
N LYS A 25 -12.66 0.56 -1.50
CA LYS A 25 -13.58 0.39 -0.36
C LYS A 25 -15.02 0.53 -0.82
N GLU A 26 -15.31 1.49 -1.68
CA GLU A 26 -16.65 1.69 -2.22
C GLU A 26 -17.10 0.49 -3.05
N ASP A 27 -16.15 -0.20 -3.70
CA ASP A 27 -16.42 -1.40 -4.47
C ASP A 27 -16.47 -2.68 -3.64
N GLY A 28 -16.33 -2.56 -2.31
CA GLY A 28 -16.48 -3.69 -1.41
C GLY A 28 -15.18 -4.39 -0.99
N ILE A 29 -14.03 -3.88 -1.39
CA ILE A 29 -12.74 -4.42 -0.93
C ILE A 29 -12.56 -4.03 0.53
N GLN A 30 -12.38 -5.01 1.42
CA GLN A 30 -12.33 -4.76 2.87
C GLN A 30 -10.92 -4.70 3.43
N GLU A 31 -10.02 -5.53 2.91
CA GLU A 31 -8.68 -5.70 3.48
C GLU A 31 -7.68 -4.85 2.72
N ILE A 32 -7.46 -3.63 3.19
CA ILE A 32 -6.51 -2.70 2.58
C ILE A 32 -5.48 -2.27 3.61
N PHE A 33 -4.21 -2.40 3.24
CA PHE A 33 -3.06 -2.10 4.08
C PHE A 33 -2.17 -1.09 3.38
N ALA A 34 -1.40 -0.32 4.14
CA ALA A 34 -0.43 0.58 3.55
C ALA A 34 0.83 0.65 4.41
N TYR A 35 1.95 0.75 3.74
CA TYR A 35 3.22 1.10 4.35
C TYR A 35 3.68 2.43 3.77
N ASP A 36 3.94 3.41 4.63
CA ASP A 36 4.46 4.70 4.23
C ASP A 36 5.59 5.06 5.20
N LYS A 37 6.77 5.36 4.65
CA LYS A 37 7.94 5.67 5.47
C LYS A 37 7.72 6.87 6.39
N ASN A 38 6.80 7.74 6.05
CA ASN A 38 6.49 8.93 6.82
C ASN A 38 5.41 8.73 7.89
N ALA A 39 4.77 7.55 7.91
CA ALA A 39 3.60 7.32 8.77
C ALA A 39 3.86 7.58 10.26
N LYS A 40 5.09 7.35 10.71
CA LYS A 40 5.48 7.55 12.12
C LYS A 40 6.04 8.94 12.39
N GLU A 41 6.30 9.73 11.36
CA GLU A 41 6.78 11.07 11.57
C GLU A 41 5.69 11.95 12.18
N ARG A 42 6.11 12.85 13.06
CA ARG A 42 5.19 13.70 13.78
C ARG A 42 4.37 14.59 12.86
N THR A 43 5.03 15.26 11.94
CA THR A 43 4.39 16.25 11.05
C THR A 43 3.90 15.63 9.76
N LYS A 44 4.83 15.05 9.01
CA LYS A 44 4.48 14.44 7.69
C LYS A 44 3.58 13.23 7.84
N GLY A 45 3.71 12.51 8.95
CA GLY A 45 2.91 11.32 9.20
C GLY A 45 1.47 11.63 9.58
N GLU A 46 1.19 12.82 10.07
CA GLU A 46 -0.16 13.18 10.49
C GLU A 46 -1.17 13.04 9.36
N ILE A 47 -0.84 13.57 8.18
CA ILE A 47 -1.76 13.49 7.05
C ILE A 47 -1.91 12.05 6.56
N VAL A 48 -0.83 11.27 6.58
CA VAL A 48 -0.87 9.86 6.21
C VAL A 48 -1.79 9.09 7.15
N ARG A 49 -1.62 9.27 8.44
CA ARG A 49 -2.43 8.60 9.46
C ARG A 49 -3.91 9.00 9.36
N ARG A 50 -4.18 10.27 9.12
CA ARG A 50 -5.55 10.77 8.97
C ARG A 50 -6.22 10.18 7.74
N ARG A 51 -5.52 10.17 6.60
CA ARG A 51 -6.04 9.59 5.37
C ARG A 51 -6.35 8.11 5.52
N ALA A 52 -5.46 7.38 6.17
CA ALA A 52 -5.66 5.96 6.41
C ALA A 52 -6.91 5.70 7.27
N ARG A 53 -7.06 6.47 8.35
CA ARG A 53 -8.24 6.35 9.22
C ARG A 53 -9.53 6.65 8.47
N GLU A 54 -9.51 7.68 7.66
CA GLU A 54 -10.68 8.14 6.92
C GLU A 54 -11.26 7.06 6.01
N VAL A 55 -10.40 6.30 5.35
CA VAL A 55 -10.85 5.28 4.39
C VAL A 55 -10.74 3.85 4.92
N GLY A 56 -10.35 3.68 6.18
CA GLY A 56 -10.30 2.35 6.78
C GLY A 56 -9.13 1.50 6.30
N VAL A 57 -7.98 2.12 6.05
CA VAL A 57 -6.74 1.44 5.66
C VAL A 57 -5.89 1.23 6.89
N GLU A 58 -5.39 0.01 7.06
CA GLU A 58 -4.49 -0.32 8.16
C GLU A 58 -3.05 0.01 7.77
N LEU A 59 -2.41 0.89 8.53
CA LEU A 59 -0.99 1.18 8.35
C LEU A 59 -0.16 0.08 9.01
N VAL A 60 0.79 -0.46 8.27
CA VAL A 60 1.69 -1.51 8.78
C VAL A 60 3.10 -0.95 8.95
N PRO A 61 3.90 -1.53 9.86
CA PRO A 61 5.19 -0.93 10.24
C PRO A 61 6.31 -1.12 9.23
N GLY A 62 6.18 -2.04 8.29
CA GLY A 62 7.26 -2.31 7.35
C GLY A 62 6.80 -2.97 6.08
N LEU A 63 7.70 -2.97 5.11
CA LEU A 63 7.43 -3.52 3.78
C LEU A 63 7.17 -5.03 3.83
N ARG A 64 7.91 -5.73 4.67
CA ARG A 64 7.74 -7.19 4.83
C ARG A 64 6.34 -7.53 5.30
N GLN A 65 5.84 -6.79 6.28
CA GLN A 65 4.49 -7.00 6.82
C GLN A 65 3.44 -6.68 5.75
N LEU A 66 3.67 -5.63 4.98
CA LEU A 66 2.75 -5.25 3.91
C LEU A 66 2.63 -6.36 2.87
N VAL A 67 3.77 -6.82 2.35
CA VAL A 67 3.78 -7.87 1.33
C VAL A 67 3.17 -9.16 1.88
N GLY A 68 3.46 -9.48 3.14
CA GLY A 68 2.93 -10.69 3.76
C GLY A 68 1.41 -10.72 3.90
N LYS A 69 0.77 -9.56 3.96
CA LYS A 69 -0.69 -9.45 4.10
C LYS A 69 -1.42 -9.25 2.76
N SER A 70 -0.69 -9.01 1.68
CA SER A 70 -1.26 -8.53 0.44
C SER A 70 -1.27 -9.60 -0.64
N ASP A 71 -2.36 -9.70 -1.36
CA ASP A 71 -2.44 -10.48 -2.60
C ASP A 71 -1.97 -9.62 -3.78
N VAL A 72 -2.27 -8.33 -3.72
CA VAL A 72 -1.86 -7.35 -4.72
C VAL A 72 -1.17 -6.20 -4.00
N VAL A 73 0.00 -5.82 -4.48
CA VAL A 73 0.75 -4.69 -3.94
C VAL A 73 0.84 -3.61 -5.02
N PHE A 74 0.39 -2.41 -4.68
CA PHE A 74 0.52 -1.24 -5.53
C PHE A 74 1.61 -0.33 -4.99
N SER A 75 2.60 -0.01 -5.82
CA SER A 75 3.62 0.96 -5.47
C SER A 75 3.18 2.35 -5.94
N ALA A 76 3.10 3.29 -5.01
CA ALA A 76 2.70 4.68 -5.26
C ALA A 76 3.74 5.65 -4.72
N VAL A 77 5.01 5.38 -4.98
CA VAL A 77 6.15 6.20 -4.56
C VAL A 77 6.83 6.81 -5.79
N TRP A 78 7.63 7.84 -5.59
CA TRP A 78 8.17 8.65 -6.69
C TRP A 78 9.56 8.21 -7.15
N GLY A 79 9.80 8.36 -8.45
CA GLY A 79 11.13 8.40 -9.08
C GLY A 79 12.07 7.27 -8.68
N SER A 80 13.25 7.63 -8.22
CA SER A 80 14.28 6.65 -7.81
C SER A 80 13.84 5.81 -6.62
N THR A 81 12.95 6.31 -5.79
CA THR A 81 12.39 5.54 -4.69
C THR A 81 11.56 4.36 -5.21
N ALA A 82 10.83 4.56 -6.31
CA ALA A 82 10.03 3.50 -6.92
C ALA A 82 10.91 2.32 -7.34
N LEU A 83 12.06 2.59 -7.93
CA LEU A 83 13.01 1.55 -8.37
C LEU A 83 13.59 0.80 -7.18
N LYS A 84 13.99 1.53 -6.14
CA LYS A 84 14.53 0.94 -4.91
C LYS A 84 13.50 0.04 -4.24
N VAL A 85 12.25 0.51 -4.14
CA VAL A 85 11.16 -0.25 -3.54
C VAL A 85 10.85 -1.51 -4.35
N ALA A 86 10.84 -1.40 -5.67
CA ALA A 86 10.63 -2.56 -6.54
C ALA A 86 11.67 -3.64 -6.27
N GLY A 87 12.94 -3.23 -6.12
CA GLY A 87 14.02 -4.16 -5.79
C GLY A 87 13.84 -4.84 -4.43
N GLN A 88 13.40 -4.09 -3.44
CA GLN A 88 13.11 -4.62 -2.11
C GLN A 88 11.95 -5.61 -2.15
N CYS A 89 10.90 -5.28 -2.88
CA CYS A 89 9.73 -6.16 -3.00
C CYS A 89 10.06 -7.44 -3.76
N ALA A 90 10.94 -7.39 -4.73
CA ALA A 90 11.31 -8.56 -5.53
C ALA A 90 11.76 -9.74 -4.66
N SER A 91 12.41 -9.47 -3.52
CA SER A 91 12.87 -10.50 -2.60
C SER A 91 11.79 -10.98 -1.63
N LEU A 92 10.66 -10.28 -1.55
CA LEU A 92 9.60 -10.57 -0.61
C LEU A 92 8.35 -11.16 -1.27
N VAL A 93 8.12 -10.85 -2.53
CA VAL A 93 6.92 -11.29 -3.26
C VAL A 93 7.01 -12.78 -3.56
N LYS A 94 5.92 -13.48 -3.34
CA LYS A 94 5.82 -14.93 -3.56
C LYS A 94 4.91 -15.22 -4.74
N ALA A 95 4.97 -16.48 -5.22
CA ALA A 95 4.08 -16.94 -6.28
C ALA A 95 2.62 -16.70 -5.87
N GLY A 96 1.81 -16.22 -6.79
CA GLY A 96 0.41 -15.91 -6.54
C GLY A 96 0.14 -14.49 -6.10
N GLN A 97 1.20 -13.71 -5.84
CA GLN A 97 1.05 -12.29 -5.52
C GLN A 97 1.30 -11.44 -6.77
N PHE A 98 0.64 -10.30 -6.84
CA PHE A 98 0.82 -9.34 -7.94
C PHE A 98 1.44 -8.05 -7.42
N TYR A 99 2.36 -7.50 -8.19
CA TYR A 99 2.99 -6.22 -7.89
C TYR A 99 2.73 -5.26 -9.05
N CYS A 100 2.13 -4.13 -8.77
CA CYS A 100 1.79 -3.13 -9.77
C CYS A 100 2.37 -1.78 -9.40
N ASP A 101 3.07 -1.16 -10.34
CA ASP A 101 3.60 0.19 -10.16
C ASP A 101 2.59 1.16 -10.77
N ILE A 102 2.02 2.04 -9.93
CA ILE A 102 1.04 3.03 -10.36
C ILE A 102 1.63 4.44 -10.39
N ASN A 103 2.95 4.54 -10.41
CA ASN A 103 3.64 5.83 -10.51
C ASN A 103 3.68 6.32 -11.96
N ASN A 104 3.71 7.60 -12.11
CA ASN A 104 3.91 8.22 -13.41
C ASN A 104 5.39 8.47 -13.69
#